data_cf4dc313134dedc8d32d32012acdaddf
#
_entry.id   cf4dc313134dedc8d32d32012acdaddf
#
_cell.length_a   1.000
_cell.length_b   1.000
_cell.length_c   1.000
_cell.angle_alpha   90.00
_cell.angle_beta   90.00
_cell.angle_gamma   90.00
#
_symmetry.space_group_name_H-M   'P 1'
#
loop_
_entity.id
_entity.type
_entity.pdbx_description
1 polymer ?
#
loop_
_entity_poly.entity_id
_entity_poly.type
_entity_poly.pdbx_seq_one_letter_code
_entity_poly.pdbx_strand_id
1 'polypeptide(L)'
;MIPVSEFFPIWNSLTAVQKQRLEAAAVRKYAPAGTLLHNGGEDCMGLILISSGQLRIYTTSDDGREITLYRLLERDICLFSASCMLHSVQFDLQVSAERDTEFWLVSSEAYSALMKESAPIANFTNSIMASRFTEVMWLMDQLLWKRMDQRIAKFLLDEAALDSSDTLKLTHEAIANHLGTAREVITRLLKYFQSEGAVKLSRGAIEILDAERLELISE
;
A
#
# COMPACT_ATOMS: atom_id res chain seq x y z
N MET A 1 -8.53 0.98 18.44
CA MET A 1 -7.48 0.13 17.84
C MET A 1 -7.98 -1.30 17.77
N ILE A 2 -7.84 -1.95 16.61
CA ILE A 2 -8.25 -3.34 16.37
C ILE A 2 -7.37 -4.29 17.22
N PRO A 3 -7.93 -5.28 17.91
CA PRO A 3 -7.15 -6.28 18.64
C PRO A 3 -6.25 -7.10 17.71
N VAL A 4 -5.08 -7.52 18.19
CA VAL A 4 -4.12 -8.35 17.40
C VAL A 4 -4.79 -9.62 16.87
N SER A 5 -5.68 -10.23 17.65
CA SER A 5 -6.42 -11.44 17.27
C SER A 5 -7.25 -11.30 15.98
N GLU A 6 -7.75 -10.12 15.69
CA GLU A 6 -8.59 -9.88 14.50
C GLU A 6 -7.80 -9.80 13.18
N PHE A 7 -6.48 -9.63 13.25
CA PHE A 7 -5.61 -9.66 12.07
C PHE A 7 -5.30 -11.07 11.58
N PHE A 8 -5.57 -12.07 12.41
CA PHE A 8 -5.23 -13.45 12.10
C PHE A 8 -6.49 -14.32 11.97
N PRO A 9 -7.03 -14.54 10.77
CA PRO A 9 -8.18 -15.43 10.55
C PRO A 9 -7.95 -16.83 11.12
N ILE A 10 -6.68 -17.21 11.25
CA ILE A 10 -6.22 -18.49 11.82
C ILE A 10 -6.19 -18.50 13.35
N TRP A 11 -6.62 -17.41 14.03
CA TRP A 11 -6.49 -17.26 15.50
C TRP A 11 -6.99 -18.47 16.28
N ASN A 12 -8.12 -19.05 15.87
CA ASN A 12 -8.72 -20.20 16.56
C ASN A 12 -7.92 -21.49 16.39
N SER A 13 -7.04 -21.59 15.40
CA SER A 13 -6.15 -22.75 15.18
C SER A 13 -4.81 -22.63 15.91
N LEU A 14 -4.55 -21.48 16.57
CA LEU A 14 -3.35 -21.28 17.38
C LEU A 14 -3.52 -21.83 18.79
N THR A 15 -2.44 -22.37 19.36
CA THR A 15 -2.39 -22.78 20.75
C THR A 15 -2.42 -21.55 21.69
N ALA A 16 -2.82 -21.74 22.96
CA ALA A 16 -2.83 -20.68 23.94
C ALA A 16 -1.46 -20.01 24.11
N VAL A 17 -0.37 -20.78 24.04
CA VAL A 17 1.00 -20.27 24.13
C VAL A 17 1.36 -19.41 22.91
N GLN A 18 0.98 -19.82 21.72
CA GLN A 18 1.22 -19.06 20.49
C GLN A 18 0.47 -17.73 20.49
N LYS A 19 -0.81 -17.73 20.92
CA LYS A 19 -1.62 -16.51 21.10
C LYS A 19 -0.97 -15.54 22.06
N GLN A 20 -0.62 -16.03 23.25
CA GLN A 20 0.04 -15.20 24.27
C GLN A 20 1.37 -14.61 23.79
N ARG A 21 2.20 -15.40 23.08
CA ARG A 21 3.48 -14.93 22.53
C ARG A 21 3.28 -13.86 21.46
N LEU A 22 2.28 -14.02 20.59
CA LEU A 22 1.96 -13.05 19.54
C LEU A 22 1.46 -11.72 20.14
N GLU A 23 0.55 -11.79 21.12
CA GLU A 23 0.04 -10.60 21.83
C GLU A 23 1.15 -9.89 22.62
N ALA A 24 2.00 -10.64 23.32
CA ALA A 24 3.11 -10.07 24.10
C ALA A 24 4.20 -9.42 23.23
N ALA A 25 4.37 -9.90 21.99
CA ALA A 25 5.31 -9.33 21.04
C ALA A 25 4.79 -8.09 20.28
N ALA A 26 3.49 -7.82 20.38
CA ALA A 26 2.85 -6.71 19.67
C ALA A 26 2.91 -5.42 20.48
N VAL A 27 3.54 -4.39 19.91
CA VAL A 27 3.67 -3.06 20.52
C VAL A 27 2.85 -2.06 19.73
N ARG A 28 2.01 -1.29 20.42
CA ARG A 28 1.22 -0.21 19.81
C ARG A 28 2.13 0.92 19.32
N LYS A 29 1.90 1.37 18.09
CA LYS A 29 2.60 2.49 17.45
C LYS A 29 1.62 3.42 16.75
N TYR A 30 2.10 4.65 16.50
CA TYR A 30 1.40 5.66 15.73
C TYR A 30 2.40 6.36 14.81
N ALA A 31 1.99 6.62 13.58
CA ALA A 31 2.74 7.37 12.59
C ALA A 31 1.86 8.48 12.00
N PRO A 32 2.23 9.75 12.15
CA PRO A 32 1.58 10.85 11.42
C PRO A 32 1.69 10.67 9.90
N ALA A 33 0.73 11.23 9.17
CA ALA A 33 0.80 11.32 7.71
C ALA A 33 2.14 11.94 7.25
N GLY A 34 2.74 11.37 6.21
CA GLY A 34 4.06 11.76 5.69
C GLY A 34 5.26 11.13 6.41
N THR A 35 5.04 10.31 7.45
CA THR A 35 6.14 9.62 8.12
C THR A 35 6.70 8.50 7.25
N LEU A 36 8.01 8.52 7.01
CA LEU A 36 8.74 7.40 6.41
C LEU A 36 9.03 6.36 7.50
N LEU A 37 8.41 5.19 7.40
CA LEU A 37 8.54 4.11 8.38
C LEU A 37 9.71 3.18 8.06
N HIS A 38 9.98 2.95 6.77
CA HIS A 38 11.08 2.10 6.30
C HIS A 38 11.63 2.69 4.99
N ASN A 39 12.95 2.73 4.85
CA ASN A 39 13.64 3.36 3.71
C ASN A 39 14.50 2.37 2.90
N GLY A 40 14.06 1.14 2.77
CA GLY A 40 14.90 0.11 2.15
C GLY A 40 16.05 -0.36 3.06
N GLY A 41 16.90 -1.24 2.52
CA GLY A 41 18.06 -1.74 3.25
C GLY A 41 17.74 -2.84 4.28
N GLU A 42 18.72 -3.09 5.17
CA GLU A 42 18.67 -4.21 6.12
C GLU A 42 17.87 -3.91 7.40
N ASP A 43 17.36 -2.70 7.58
CA ASP A 43 16.60 -2.30 8.77
C ASP A 43 15.23 -2.96 8.83
N CYS A 44 15.15 -4.01 9.62
CA CYS A 44 13.93 -4.79 9.81
C CYS A 44 13.10 -4.23 10.96
N MET A 45 12.00 -3.58 10.65
CA MET A 45 11.09 -3.08 11.68
C MET A 45 10.28 -4.19 12.36
N GLY A 46 9.91 -5.23 11.61
CA GLY A 46 8.98 -6.27 12.05
C GLY A 46 7.68 -6.25 11.26
N LEU A 47 6.71 -7.06 11.69
CA LEU A 47 5.40 -7.16 11.08
C LEU A 47 4.52 -5.97 11.53
N ILE A 48 3.95 -5.23 10.59
CA ILE A 48 3.01 -4.14 10.87
C ILE A 48 1.58 -4.63 10.64
N LEU A 49 0.70 -4.44 11.64
CA LEU A 49 -0.73 -4.75 11.57
C LEU A 49 -1.50 -3.43 11.66
N ILE A 50 -2.16 -3.01 10.60
CA ILE A 50 -2.76 -1.68 10.48
C ILE A 50 -4.15 -1.66 11.15
N SER A 51 -4.29 -0.89 12.23
CA SER A 51 -5.55 -0.72 12.95
C SER A 51 -6.42 0.40 12.38
N SER A 52 -5.81 1.44 11.84
CA SER A 52 -6.48 2.53 11.13
C SER A 52 -5.46 3.30 10.32
N GLY A 53 -5.90 4.04 9.30
CA GLY A 53 -5.04 4.83 8.45
C GLY A 53 -4.64 4.09 7.17
N GLN A 54 -3.49 4.49 6.59
CA GLN A 54 -3.05 4.00 5.29
C GLN A 54 -1.54 4.06 5.16
N LEU A 55 -0.93 2.95 4.76
CA LEU A 55 0.47 2.88 4.38
C LEU A 55 0.62 2.71 2.87
N ARG A 56 1.64 3.36 2.32
CA ARG A 56 2.09 3.24 0.94
C ARG A 56 3.37 2.44 0.89
N ILE A 57 3.40 1.41 0.06
CA ILE A 57 4.58 0.63 -0.26
C ILE A 57 5.02 1.00 -1.67
N TYR A 58 6.25 1.48 -1.82
CA TYR A 58 6.76 2.01 -3.08
C TYR A 58 8.26 1.73 -3.23
N THR A 59 8.75 1.93 -4.43
CA THR A 59 10.18 1.91 -4.75
C THR A 59 10.56 3.23 -5.42
N THR A 60 11.83 3.58 -5.33
CA THR A 60 12.40 4.78 -5.93
C THR A 60 13.50 4.38 -6.90
N SER A 61 13.46 4.90 -8.12
CA SER A 61 14.51 4.71 -9.12
C SER A 61 15.74 5.56 -8.81
N ASP A 62 16.86 5.29 -9.48
CA ASP A 62 18.12 6.03 -9.31
C ASP A 62 17.99 7.54 -9.62
N ASP A 63 17.05 7.92 -10.48
CA ASP A 63 16.74 9.31 -10.81
C ASP A 63 15.68 9.95 -9.88
N GLY A 64 15.33 9.26 -8.79
CA GLY A 64 14.44 9.75 -7.73
C GLY A 64 12.95 9.68 -8.05
N ARG A 65 12.53 8.94 -9.09
CA ARG A 65 11.11 8.71 -9.37
C ARG A 65 10.58 7.60 -8.51
N GLU A 66 9.44 7.84 -7.91
CA GLU A 66 8.74 6.86 -7.11
C GLU A 66 7.68 6.13 -7.94
N ILE A 67 7.40 4.89 -7.59
CA ILE A 67 6.22 4.16 -8.05
C ILE A 67 5.61 3.38 -6.90
N THR A 68 4.31 3.54 -6.69
CA THR A 68 3.57 2.78 -5.69
C THR A 68 3.36 1.35 -6.20
N LEU A 69 3.78 0.39 -5.41
CA LEU A 69 3.55 -1.02 -5.68
C LEU A 69 2.15 -1.42 -5.23
N TYR A 70 1.77 -1.04 -4.02
CA TYR A 70 0.44 -1.23 -3.45
C TYR A 70 0.27 -0.36 -2.20
N ARG A 71 -0.97 -0.30 -1.73
CA ARG A 71 -1.32 0.34 -0.45
C ARG A 71 -1.84 -0.69 0.53
N LEU A 72 -1.69 -0.38 1.79
CA LEU A 72 -2.21 -1.16 2.91
C LEU A 72 -3.17 -0.29 3.71
N LEU A 73 -4.34 -0.83 3.96
CA LEU A 73 -5.44 -0.17 4.65
C LEU A 73 -5.70 -0.83 6.01
N GLU A 74 -6.74 -0.36 6.68
CA GLU A 74 -7.22 -0.99 7.91
C GLU A 74 -7.42 -2.50 7.73
N ARG A 75 -6.95 -3.28 8.71
CA ARG A 75 -6.90 -4.75 8.74
C ARG A 75 -5.85 -5.41 7.86
N ASP A 76 -5.11 -4.66 7.06
CA ASP A 76 -3.99 -5.20 6.30
C ASP A 76 -2.76 -5.46 7.17
N ILE A 77 -1.92 -6.37 6.66
CA ILE A 77 -0.64 -6.75 7.27
C ILE A 77 0.49 -6.41 6.30
N CYS A 78 1.48 -5.65 6.78
CA CYS A 78 2.73 -5.40 6.06
C CYS A 78 3.79 -6.43 6.46
N LEU A 79 4.15 -7.30 5.51
CA LEU A 79 5.23 -8.27 5.69
C LEU A 79 6.60 -7.71 5.27
N PHE A 80 6.64 -6.73 4.35
CA PHE A 80 7.91 -6.21 3.84
C PHE A 80 8.68 -5.35 4.83
N SER A 81 8.01 -4.77 5.83
CA SER A 81 8.67 -4.18 6.99
C SER A 81 9.44 -5.21 7.83
N ALA A 82 9.22 -6.48 7.55
CA ALA A 82 9.88 -7.64 8.13
C ALA A 82 10.69 -8.45 7.09
N SER A 83 11.21 -7.79 6.05
CA SER A 83 11.94 -8.40 4.93
C SER A 83 13.12 -9.26 5.37
N CYS A 84 13.75 -8.94 6.50
CA CYS A 84 14.81 -9.75 7.11
C CYS A 84 14.36 -11.19 7.46
N MET A 85 13.07 -11.44 7.61
CA MET A 85 12.53 -12.81 7.81
C MET A 85 12.49 -13.62 6.51
N LEU A 86 12.55 -12.92 5.37
CA LEU A 86 12.44 -13.48 4.04
C LEU A 86 13.81 -13.42 3.36
N HIS A 87 14.79 -14.19 3.85
CA HIS A 87 16.20 -14.18 3.44
C HIS A 87 16.48 -14.22 1.92
N SER A 88 15.48 -14.47 1.09
CA SER A 88 15.57 -14.53 -0.37
C SER A 88 15.00 -13.31 -1.10
N VAL A 89 14.41 -12.35 -0.39
CA VAL A 89 13.74 -11.18 -0.99
C VAL A 89 14.56 -9.93 -0.66
N GLN A 90 15.40 -9.50 -1.60
CA GLN A 90 16.16 -8.26 -1.50
C GLN A 90 15.55 -7.23 -2.46
N PHE A 91 14.61 -6.43 -1.97
CA PHE A 91 14.10 -5.28 -2.68
C PHE A 91 14.21 -4.05 -1.79
N ASP A 92 14.71 -2.96 -2.34
CA ASP A 92 14.72 -1.65 -1.69
C ASP A 92 13.33 -1.03 -1.72
N LEU A 93 12.48 -1.48 -0.80
CA LEU A 93 11.12 -0.99 -0.65
C LEU A 93 11.05 0.06 0.43
N GLN A 94 10.34 1.14 0.14
CA GLN A 94 10.00 2.15 1.13
C GLN A 94 8.57 1.95 1.63
N VAL A 95 8.36 2.28 2.91
CA VAL A 95 7.04 2.27 3.56
C VAL A 95 6.80 3.62 4.19
N SER A 96 5.78 4.32 3.76
CA SER A 96 5.38 5.62 4.33
C SER A 96 3.91 5.64 4.74
N ALA A 97 3.59 6.44 5.75
CA ALA A 97 2.21 6.71 6.15
C ALA A 97 1.61 7.78 5.23
N GLU A 98 0.59 7.45 4.45
CA GLU A 98 -0.16 8.43 3.64
C GLU A 98 -1.22 9.16 4.46
N ARG A 99 -1.71 8.52 5.52
CA ARG A 99 -2.63 9.08 6.51
C ARG A 99 -2.10 8.82 7.91
N ASP A 100 -2.62 9.54 8.89
CA ASP A 100 -2.38 9.24 10.29
C ASP A 100 -2.72 7.77 10.54
N THR A 101 -1.73 6.98 10.96
CA THR A 101 -1.85 5.52 11.00
C THR A 101 -1.55 5.00 12.40
N GLU A 102 -2.51 4.26 12.96
CA GLU A 102 -2.32 3.46 14.15
C GLU A 102 -2.08 1.99 13.77
N PHE A 103 -1.06 1.37 14.37
CA PHE A 103 -0.71 0.00 14.05
C PHE A 103 -0.08 -0.74 15.23
N TRP A 104 -0.09 -2.07 15.16
CA TRP A 104 0.75 -2.91 15.99
C TRP A 104 2.03 -3.25 15.24
N LEU A 105 3.13 -3.19 15.97
CA LEU A 105 4.44 -3.64 15.49
C LEU A 105 4.79 -4.93 16.24
N VAL A 106 4.90 -6.04 15.53
CA VAL A 106 5.37 -7.33 16.07
C VAL A 106 6.80 -7.53 15.61
N SER A 107 7.73 -7.76 16.54
CA SER A 107 9.14 -7.93 16.20
C SER A 107 9.35 -9.09 15.23
N SER A 108 10.23 -8.90 14.27
CA SER A 108 10.58 -9.90 13.25
C SER A 108 11.09 -11.20 13.88
N GLU A 109 11.86 -11.09 14.96
CA GLU A 109 12.39 -12.25 15.69
C GLU A 109 11.26 -13.11 16.30
N ALA A 110 10.30 -12.46 17.00
CA ALA A 110 9.18 -13.16 17.62
C ALA A 110 8.28 -13.81 16.58
N TYR A 111 7.98 -13.11 15.49
CA TYR A 111 7.13 -13.64 14.42
C TYR A 111 7.82 -14.78 13.65
N SER A 112 9.11 -14.65 13.34
CA SER A 112 9.90 -15.70 12.69
C SER A 112 9.98 -16.98 13.53
N ALA A 113 10.14 -16.84 14.85
CA ALA A 113 10.09 -17.99 15.75
C ALA A 113 8.74 -18.70 15.70
N LEU A 114 7.63 -17.92 15.73
CA LEU A 114 6.28 -18.46 15.62
C LEU A 114 6.02 -19.14 14.27
N MET A 115 6.53 -18.60 13.16
CA MET A 115 6.44 -19.22 11.84
C MET A 115 7.13 -20.60 11.78
N LYS A 116 8.28 -20.76 12.44
CA LYS A 116 9.02 -22.03 12.48
C LYS A 116 8.30 -23.09 13.32
N GLU A 117 7.54 -22.68 14.33
CA GLU A 117 6.88 -23.58 15.28
C GLU A 117 5.41 -23.88 14.95
N SER A 118 4.78 -23.06 14.05
CA SER A 118 3.35 -23.11 13.78
C SER A 118 3.06 -23.18 12.29
N ALA A 119 2.66 -24.33 11.81
CA ALA A 119 2.22 -24.50 10.42
C ALA A 119 1.05 -23.58 10.03
N PRO A 120 0.03 -23.33 10.89
CA PRO A 120 -1.00 -22.34 10.59
C PRO A 120 -0.44 -20.95 10.34
N ILE A 121 0.52 -20.47 11.16
CA ILE A 121 1.14 -19.14 10.98
C ILE A 121 1.97 -19.11 9.69
N ALA A 122 2.78 -20.14 9.42
CA ALA A 122 3.57 -20.24 8.20
C ALA A 122 2.69 -20.21 6.94
N ASN A 123 1.63 -21.01 6.93
CA ASN A 123 0.69 -21.07 5.80
C ASN A 123 -0.04 -19.74 5.60
N PHE A 124 -0.46 -19.08 6.67
CA PHE A 124 -1.07 -17.77 6.61
C PHE A 124 -0.11 -16.72 6.05
N THR A 125 1.15 -16.72 6.51
CA THR A 125 2.19 -15.83 5.97
C THR A 125 2.39 -16.06 4.48
N ASN A 126 2.46 -17.32 4.04
CA ASN A 126 2.56 -17.66 2.62
C ASN A 126 1.35 -17.17 1.81
N SER A 127 0.13 -17.22 2.38
CA SER A 127 -1.06 -16.70 1.70
C SER A 127 -1.02 -15.17 1.51
N ILE A 128 -0.52 -14.43 2.51
CA ILE A 128 -0.30 -12.98 2.38
C ILE A 128 0.75 -12.70 1.30
N MET A 129 1.86 -13.45 1.29
CA MET A 129 2.90 -13.29 0.26
C MET A 129 2.36 -13.54 -1.15
N ALA A 130 1.54 -14.57 -1.34
CA ALA A 130 0.91 -14.87 -2.63
C ALA A 130 -0.03 -13.73 -3.08
N SER A 131 -0.81 -13.14 -2.14
CA SER A 131 -1.65 -11.97 -2.44
C SER A 131 -0.79 -10.77 -2.90
N ARG A 132 0.28 -10.45 -2.18
CA ARG A 132 1.19 -9.34 -2.54
C ARG A 132 1.90 -9.58 -3.88
N PHE A 133 2.29 -10.81 -4.15
CA PHE A 133 2.83 -11.17 -5.47
C PHE A 133 1.82 -10.90 -6.58
N THR A 134 0.55 -11.27 -6.39
CA THR A 134 -0.52 -11.00 -7.35
C THR A 134 -0.71 -9.51 -7.62
N GLU A 135 -0.68 -8.67 -6.57
CA GLU A 135 -0.78 -7.21 -6.70
C GLU A 135 0.37 -6.62 -7.52
N VAL A 136 1.60 -7.08 -7.25
CA VAL A 136 2.79 -6.64 -8.01
C VAL A 136 2.73 -7.11 -9.45
N MET A 137 2.29 -8.35 -9.72
CA MET A 137 2.10 -8.86 -11.08
C MET A 137 1.04 -8.07 -11.84
N TRP A 138 -0.07 -7.70 -11.17
CA TRP A 138 -1.07 -6.82 -11.76
C TRP A 138 -0.50 -5.43 -12.11
N LEU A 139 0.31 -4.85 -11.21
CA LEU A 139 1.01 -3.59 -11.49
C LEU A 139 1.93 -3.72 -12.70
N MET A 140 2.69 -4.81 -12.81
CA MET A 140 3.54 -5.07 -13.98
C MET A 140 2.72 -5.11 -15.27
N ASP A 141 1.56 -5.77 -15.26
CA ASP A 141 0.65 -5.78 -16.40
C ASP A 141 0.21 -4.36 -16.80
N GLN A 142 -0.18 -3.53 -15.81
CA GLN A 142 -0.53 -2.13 -16.06
C GLN A 142 0.64 -1.32 -16.66
N LEU A 143 1.87 -1.56 -16.19
CA LEU A 143 3.06 -0.86 -16.69
C LEU A 143 3.43 -1.26 -18.12
N LEU A 144 3.24 -2.53 -18.47
CA LEU A 144 3.64 -3.09 -19.78
C LEU A 144 2.61 -2.81 -20.87
N TRP A 145 1.31 -2.85 -20.56
CA TRP A 145 0.27 -2.88 -21.57
C TRP A 145 -0.67 -1.68 -21.58
N LYS A 146 -0.80 -0.97 -20.44
CA LYS A 146 -1.69 0.19 -20.35
C LYS A 146 -0.96 1.50 -20.61
N ARG A 147 -1.60 2.37 -21.40
CA ARG A 147 -1.12 3.72 -21.67
C ARG A 147 -1.28 4.60 -20.44
N MET A 148 -0.53 5.69 -20.37
CA MET A 148 -0.55 6.58 -19.19
C MET A 148 -1.91 7.25 -18.96
N ASP A 149 -2.65 7.59 -20.01
CA ASP A 149 -4.01 8.13 -19.89
C ASP A 149 -4.97 7.10 -19.25
N GLN A 150 -4.92 5.84 -19.66
CA GLN A 150 -5.69 4.75 -19.05
C GLN A 150 -5.33 4.57 -17.56
N ARG A 151 -4.04 4.59 -17.23
CA ARG A 151 -3.56 4.44 -15.85
C ARG A 151 -3.97 5.61 -14.96
N ILE A 152 -3.95 6.86 -15.48
CA ILE A 152 -4.45 8.02 -14.73
C ILE A 152 -5.95 7.94 -14.52
N ALA A 153 -6.73 7.59 -15.55
CA ALA A 153 -8.17 7.46 -15.43
C ALA A 153 -8.54 6.41 -14.36
N LYS A 154 -7.93 5.22 -14.44
CA LYS A 154 -8.11 4.17 -13.42
C LYS A 154 -7.72 4.64 -12.02
N PHE A 155 -6.57 5.31 -11.88
CA PHE A 155 -6.10 5.84 -10.60
C PHE A 155 -7.10 6.83 -9.99
N LEU A 156 -7.66 7.76 -10.77
CA LEU A 156 -8.64 8.72 -10.28
C LEU A 156 -9.92 8.04 -9.79
N LEU A 157 -10.40 7.02 -10.51
CA LEU A 157 -11.56 6.24 -10.10
C LEU A 157 -11.31 5.45 -8.82
N ASP A 158 -10.13 4.84 -8.68
CA ASP A 158 -9.75 4.10 -7.48
C ASP A 158 -9.63 5.02 -6.26
N GLU A 159 -9.06 6.22 -6.42
CA GLU A 159 -8.99 7.23 -5.35
C GLU A 159 -10.40 7.71 -4.94
N ALA A 160 -11.30 7.94 -5.91
CA ALA A 160 -12.67 8.35 -5.62
C ALA A 160 -13.42 7.26 -4.84
N ALA A 161 -13.24 6.01 -5.21
CA ALA A 161 -13.82 4.88 -4.48
C ALA A 161 -13.25 4.76 -3.06
N LEU A 162 -11.91 4.93 -2.91
CA LEU A 162 -11.23 4.85 -1.62
C LEU A 162 -11.68 5.97 -0.66
N ASP A 163 -11.81 7.20 -1.17
CA ASP A 163 -12.23 8.36 -0.39
C ASP A 163 -13.76 8.51 -0.29
N SER A 164 -14.52 7.68 -1.04
CA SER A 164 -15.98 7.83 -1.21
C SER A 164 -16.35 9.26 -1.59
N SER A 165 -15.60 9.86 -2.51
CA SER A 165 -15.71 11.27 -2.89
C SER A 165 -15.25 11.49 -4.34
N ASP A 166 -16.06 12.23 -5.11
CA ASP A 166 -15.69 12.66 -6.46
C ASP A 166 -14.67 13.82 -6.46
N THR A 167 -14.37 14.39 -5.30
CA THR A 167 -13.39 15.46 -5.15
C THR A 167 -12.13 14.95 -4.47
N LEU A 168 -11.07 14.79 -5.24
CA LEU A 168 -9.79 14.25 -4.83
C LEU A 168 -8.84 15.38 -4.44
N LYS A 169 -8.32 15.36 -3.22
CA LYS A 169 -7.32 16.35 -2.73
C LYS A 169 -5.91 15.85 -3.04
N LEU A 170 -5.56 15.84 -4.32
CA LEU A 170 -4.29 15.33 -4.81
C LEU A 170 -3.56 16.40 -5.63
N THR A 171 -2.24 16.43 -5.47
CA THR A 171 -1.37 17.22 -6.34
C THR A 171 -0.96 16.41 -7.57
N HIS A 172 -0.62 17.07 -8.66
CA HIS A 172 -0.06 16.40 -9.85
C HIS A 172 1.24 15.65 -9.54
N GLU A 173 2.03 16.14 -8.58
CA GLU A 173 3.24 15.49 -8.08
C GLU A 173 2.90 14.17 -7.37
N ALA A 174 1.91 14.20 -6.47
CA ALA A 174 1.48 12.97 -5.78
C ALA A 174 1.02 11.90 -6.77
N ILE A 175 0.23 12.28 -7.80
CA ILE A 175 -0.20 11.34 -8.84
C ILE A 175 1.01 10.82 -9.64
N ALA A 176 1.96 11.70 -9.97
CA ALA A 176 3.18 11.30 -10.67
C ALA A 176 3.98 10.28 -9.88
N ASN A 177 4.14 10.48 -8.57
CA ASN A 177 4.81 9.57 -7.65
C ASN A 177 4.08 8.23 -7.50
N HIS A 178 2.75 8.21 -7.55
CA HIS A 178 2.00 6.95 -7.54
C HIS A 178 2.18 6.14 -8.82
N LEU A 179 2.20 6.82 -9.97
CA LEU A 179 2.18 6.18 -11.28
C LEU A 179 3.58 5.97 -11.90
N GLY A 180 4.65 6.42 -11.25
CA GLY A 180 6.01 6.28 -11.76
C GLY A 180 6.29 7.13 -13.00
N THR A 181 5.75 8.36 -13.05
CA THR A 181 5.88 9.24 -14.21
C THR A 181 6.27 10.67 -13.82
N ALA A 182 6.52 11.54 -14.81
CA ALA A 182 6.84 12.93 -14.55
C ALA A 182 5.56 13.76 -14.33
N ARG A 183 5.62 14.76 -13.44
CA ARG A 183 4.53 15.69 -13.15
C ARG A 183 3.97 16.38 -14.39
N GLU A 184 4.83 16.70 -15.36
CA GLU A 184 4.46 17.35 -16.62
C GLU A 184 3.53 16.47 -17.46
N VAL A 185 3.75 15.15 -17.45
CA VAL A 185 2.89 14.17 -18.13
C VAL A 185 1.50 14.16 -17.50
N ILE A 186 1.44 14.10 -16.17
CA ILE A 186 0.18 14.17 -15.41
C ILE A 186 -0.55 15.48 -15.72
N THR A 187 0.15 16.61 -15.64
CA THR A 187 -0.43 17.94 -15.91
C THR A 187 -1.05 18.02 -17.29
N ARG A 188 -0.38 17.49 -18.31
CA ARG A 188 -0.87 17.49 -19.70
C ARG A 188 -2.10 16.61 -19.85
N LEU A 189 -2.09 15.41 -19.32
CA LEU A 189 -3.20 14.47 -19.45
C LEU A 189 -4.43 14.89 -18.63
N LEU A 190 -4.26 15.45 -17.44
CA LEU A 190 -5.37 16.02 -16.68
C LEU A 190 -6.01 17.22 -17.38
N LYS A 191 -5.22 18.08 -18.05
CA LYS A 191 -5.77 19.16 -18.88
C LYS A 191 -6.55 18.60 -20.08
N TYR A 192 -6.10 17.52 -20.66
CA TYR A 192 -6.86 16.81 -21.69
C TYR A 192 -8.19 16.29 -21.13
N PHE A 193 -8.20 15.60 -20.00
CA PHE A 193 -9.43 15.13 -19.34
C PHE A 193 -10.39 16.28 -19.00
N GLN A 194 -9.85 17.44 -18.60
CA GLN A 194 -10.66 18.64 -18.38
C GLN A 194 -11.28 19.17 -19.69
N SER A 195 -10.52 19.20 -20.80
CA SER A 195 -11.06 19.65 -22.10
C SER A 195 -12.14 18.73 -22.62
N GLU A 196 -12.08 17.44 -22.27
CA GLU A 196 -13.07 16.43 -22.57
C GLU A 196 -14.28 16.46 -21.62
N GLY A 197 -14.27 17.28 -20.57
CA GLY A 197 -15.34 17.37 -19.58
C GLY A 197 -15.37 16.25 -18.55
N ALA A 198 -14.37 15.36 -18.52
CA ALA A 198 -14.34 14.24 -17.58
C ALA A 198 -13.97 14.69 -16.15
N VAL A 199 -13.12 15.71 -16.03
CA VAL A 199 -12.70 16.26 -14.73
C VAL A 199 -12.69 17.77 -14.73
N LYS A 200 -12.73 18.37 -13.53
CA LYS A 200 -12.50 19.79 -13.31
C LYS A 200 -11.29 19.95 -12.40
N LEU A 201 -10.31 20.75 -12.84
CA LEU A 201 -9.10 21.02 -12.10
C LEU A 201 -9.23 22.32 -11.29
N SER A 202 -8.83 22.27 -10.03
CA SER A 202 -8.70 23.39 -9.13
C SER A 202 -7.38 23.34 -8.35
N ARG A 203 -7.06 24.37 -7.59
CA ARG A 203 -5.79 24.39 -6.84
C ARG A 203 -5.76 23.28 -5.79
N GLY A 204 -4.99 22.22 -6.04
CA GLY A 204 -4.81 21.11 -5.10
C GLY A 204 -5.98 20.14 -5.03
N ALA A 205 -6.94 20.23 -5.99
CA ALA A 205 -8.05 19.28 -6.06
C ALA A 205 -8.46 19.00 -7.52
N ILE A 206 -8.94 17.78 -7.72
CA ILE A 206 -9.46 17.25 -8.98
C ILE A 206 -10.89 16.77 -8.69
N GLU A 207 -11.88 17.34 -9.34
CA GLU A 207 -13.28 16.93 -9.26
C GLU A 207 -13.63 16.07 -10.46
N ILE A 208 -14.09 14.85 -10.23
CA ILE A 208 -14.59 13.95 -11.27
C ILE A 208 -15.99 14.41 -11.64
N LEU A 209 -16.20 14.78 -12.91
CA LEU A 209 -17.48 15.23 -13.44
C LEU A 209 -18.23 14.10 -14.19
N ASP A 210 -17.47 13.20 -14.80
CA ASP A 210 -18.01 12.11 -15.62
C ASP A 210 -17.16 10.85 -15.37
N ALA A 211 -17.62 10.02 -14.44
CA ALA A 211 -16.97 8.77 -14.08
C ALA A 211 -17.06 7.73 -15.20
N GLU A 212 -18.20 7.66 -15.93
CA GLU A 212 -18.38 6.71 -17.05
C GLU A 212 -17.35 6.99 -18.15
N ARG A 213 -17.07 8.26 -18.41
CA ARG A 213 -16.05 8.65 -19.38
C ARG A 213 -14.63 8.25 -18.95
N LEU A 214 -14.32 8.38 -17.67
CA LEU A 214 -13.03 7.89 -17.13
C LEU A 214 -12.93 6.36 -17.19
N GLU A 215 -14.04 5.63 -16.94
CA GLU A 215 -14.09 4.19 -17.10
C GLU A 215 -13.76 3.78 -18.55
N LEU A 216 -14.40 4.41 -19.53
CA LEU A 216 -14.13 4.17 -20.96
C LEU A 216 -12.67 4.49 -21.36
N ILE A 217 -12.07 5.50 -20.75
CA ILE A 217 -10.63 5.81 -21.00
C ILE A 217 -9.73 4.74 -20.36
N SER A 218 -10.13 4.16 -19.23
CA SER A 218 -9.32 3.20 -18.48
C SER A 218 -9.26 1.80 -19.10
N GLU A 219 -10.21 1.46 -19.97
CA GLU A 219 -10.27 0.19 -20.72
C GLU A 219 -9.21 0.11 -21.83
#